data_aa35d30d51015b32fc9a952f3042884f
#
_entry.id   aa35d30d51015b32fc9a952f3042884f
#
_cell.length_a   1.000
_cell.length_b   1.000
_cell.length_c   1.000
_cell.angle_alpha   90.00
_cell.angle_beta   90.00
_cell.angle_gamma   90.00
#
_symmetry.space_group_name_H-M   'P 1'
#
loop_
_entity.id
_entity.type
_entity.pdbx_description
1 polymer ?
#
loop_
_entity_poly.entity_id
_entity_poly.type
_entity_poly.pdbx_seq_one_letter_code
_entity_poly.pdbx_strand_id
1 'polypeptide(L)'
;MTTPRSIRLFVIRHRSLLIFTVSIGLILMIAWPSSDSRHNSKQTKKKVLYNLMEETKGMPKHVKDCTIEYANAHKLQQDHPCLLDIIRRQHLNKPSPSDVPLFLDYPNVKDPSAGQVTAVLRLLRNLTNGFFIESGAADGESFSNTLFLEREMNWTGLLVEPEPKSFQNLAKRNRKSWTLQNCLSLEKYPTEVSFDKTEITGKIIGSKVSQSELDNGKLANVQCFPLYSILLAHGQNWVDFFSLDVEGHELQVLKTIPWHKVNITLIAVEWEHVEEGYYAIVDYMKEQGYVNFGRIATPYARDVVFIKDFLDDLRFDYVDYDE
;
A
#
# COMPACT_ATOMS: atom_id res chain seq x y z
N MET A 1 -29.15 3.09 62.01
CA MET A 1 -29.81 2.24 61.00
C MET A 1 -29.79 2.94 59.70
N THR A 2 -28.76 2.69 58.87
CA THR A 2 -28.56 3.30 57.54
C THR A 2 -28.68 2.20 56.49
N THR A 3 -29.71 2.30 55.70
CA THR A 3 -30.07 1.34 54.65
C THR A 3 -29.13 1.42 53.45
N PRO A 4 -28.84 0.33 52.77
CA PRO A 4 -27.86 0.28 51.71
C PRO A 4 -28.42 0.73 50.35
N ARG A 5 -28.53 2.04 50.10
CA ARG A 5 -28.93 2.58 48.80
C ARG A 5 -27.76 2.69 47.79
N SER A 6 -26.52 2.66 48.28
CA SER A 6 -25.33 2.85 47.40
C SER A 6 -24.93 1.61 46.60
N ILE A 7 -25.24 0.41 47.07
CA ILE A 7 -24.83 -0.83 46.38
C ILE A 7 -25.69 -1.12 45.14
N ARG A 8 -26.98 -0.74 45.12
CA ARG A 8 -27.86 -0.98 43.95
C ARG A 8 -27.49 -0.08 42.73
N LEU A 9 -27.07 1.13 42.98
CA LEU A 9 -26.65 2.04 41.89
C LEU A 9 -25.33 1.60 41.24
N PHE A 10 -24.41 1.02 42.02
CA PHE A 10 -23.11 0.54 41.52
C PHE A 10 -23.24 -0.71 40.62
N VAL A 11 -24.15 -1.63 41.02
CA VAL A 11 -24.41 -2.87 40.27
C VAL A 11 -25.12 -2.57 38.92
N ILE A 12 -26.05 -1.61 38.91
CA ILE A 12 -26.73 -1.21 37.66
C ILE A 12 -25.77 -0.54 36.70
N ARG A 13 -24.87 0.30 37.22
CA ARG A 13 -23.85 0.97 36.36
C ARG A 13 -22.84 0.00 35.75
N HIS A 14 -22.41 -1.00 36.50
CA HIS A 14 -21.52 -2.04 35.98
C HIS A 14 -22.21 -3.00 35.00
N ARG A 15 -23.48 -3.35 35.21
CA ARG A 15 -24.22 -4.19 34.27
C ARG A 15 -24.45 -3.47 32.93
N SER A 16 -24.76 -2.18 32.92
CA SER A 16 -24.93 -1.40 31.72
C SER A 16 -23.61 -1.25 30.96
N LEU A 17 -22.48 -1.07 31.65
CA LEU A 17 -21.15 -1.01 31.03
C LEU A 17 -20.74 -2.37 30.42
N LEU A 18 -21.02 -3.48 31.09
CA LEU A 18 -20.71 -4.82 30.58
C LEU A 18 -21.60 -5.19 29.37
N ILE A 19 -22.88 -4.82 29.39
CA ILE A 19 -23.77 -5.06 28.25
C ILE A 19 -23.34 -4.21 27.05
N PHE A 20 -22.89 -2.96 27.24
CA PHE A 20 -22.42 -2.11 26.18
C PHE A 20 -21.10 -2.63 25.58
N THR A 21 -20.15 -3.08 26.38
CA THR A 21 -18.87 -3.64 25.89
C THR A 21 -19.06 -4.98 25.19
N VAL A 22 -20.00 -5.84 25.66
CA VAL A 22 -20.31 -7.09 24.97
C VAL A 22 -21.04 -6.83 23.65
N SER A 23 -21.96 -5.84 23.62
CA SER A 23 -22.70 -5.48 22.40
C SER A 23 -21.76 -4.90 21.32
N ILE A 24 -20.84 -4.02 21.69
CA ILE A 24 -19.84 -3.49 20.77
C ILE A 24 -18.90 -4.61 20.28
N GLY A 25 -18.48 -5.51 21.17
CA GLY A 25 -17.66 -6.67 20.80
C GLY A 25 -18.40 -7.62 19.84
N LEU A 26 -19.70 -7.82 20.02
CA LEU A 26 -20.52 -8.65 19.13
C LEU A 26 -20.76 -7.98 17.77
N ILE A 27 -21.03 -6.67 17.75
CA ILE A 27 -21.20 -5.90 16.51
C ILE A 27 -19.90 -5.88 15.71
N LEU A 28 -18.75 -5.71 16.37
CA LEU A 28 -17.44 -5.78 15.72
C LEU A 28 -17.11 -7.19 15.21
N MET A 29 -17.60 -8.25 15.86
CA MET A 29 -17.45 -9.63 15.35
C MET A 29 -18.36 -9.92 14.14
N ILE A 30 -19.56 -9.32 14.08
CA ILE A 30 -20.50 -9.52 12.96
C ILE A 30 -20.06 -8.71 11.74
N ALA A 31 -19.49 -7.52 11.94
CA ALA A 31 -19.03 -6.65 10.85
C ALA A 31 -17.68 -7.06 10.25
N TRP A 32 -16.93 -7.98 10.90
CA TRP A 32 -15.63 -8.43 10.37
C TRP A 32 -15.84 -9.71 9.56
N PRO A 33 -15.62 -9.70 8.25
CA PRO A 33 -15.73 -10.92 7.45
C PRO A 33 -14.74 -11.96 7.98
N SER A 34 -15.21 -13.19 8.21
CA SER A 34 -14.35 -14.31 8.59
C SER A 34 -13.22 -14.49 7.56
N SER A 35 -12.10 -15.07 7.98
CA SER A 35 -10.98 -15.38 7.07
C SER A 35 -11.46 -16.19 5.85
N ASP A 36 -12.46 -17.05 6.01
CA ASP A 36 -13.05 -17.85 4.94
C ASP A 36 -13.87 -17.02 3.95
N SER A 37 -14.62 -16.02 4.40
CA SER A 37 -15.40 -15.15 3.51
C SER A 37 -14.47 -14.23 2.69
N ARG A 38 -13.35 -13.80 3.27
CA ARG A 38 -12.30 -13.06 2.54
C ARG A 38 -11.57 -13.95 1.54
N HIS A 39 -11.29 -15.19 1.89
CA HIS A 39 -10.65 -16.15 0.99
C HIS A 39 -11.55 -16.43 -0.22
N ASN A 40 -12.85 -16.68 -0.02
CA ASN A 40 -13.82 -16.84 -1.09
C ASN A 40 -14.00 -15.58 -1.95
N SER A 41 -14.03 -14.39 -1.34
CA SER A 41 -14.06 -13.11 -2.07
C SER A 41 -12.79 -12.91 -2.90
N LYS A 42 -11.60 -13.23 -2.34
CA LYS A 42 -10.33 -13.19 -3.07
C LYS A 42 -10.30 -14.19 -4.24
N GLN A 43 -10.83 -15.40 -4.08
CA GLN A 43 -10.91 -16.39 -5.17
C GLN A 43 -11.89 -15.98 -6.27
N THR A 44 -13.05 -15.44 -5.90
CA THR A 44 -14.05 -14.98 -6.89
C THR A 44 -13.50 -13.77 -7.66
N LYS A 45 -12.84 -12.82 -6.98
CA LYS A 45 -12.21 -11.66 -7.62
C LYS A 45 -11.00 -12.06 -8.47
N LYS A 46 -10.19 -13.03 -8.03
CA LYS A 46 -9.11 -13.61 -8.84
C LYS A 46 -9.64 -14.26 -10.13
N LYS A 47 -10.79 -14.90 -10.05
CA LYS A 47 -11.46 -15.53 -11.21
C LYS A 47 -12.03 -14.50 -12.18
N VAL A 48 -12.60 -13.39 -11.67
CA VAL A 48 -13.09 -12.28 -12.51
C VAL A 48 -11.90 -11.58 -13.19
N LEU A 49 -10.82 -11.35 -12.46
CA LEU A 49 -9.61 -10.74 -13.02
C LEU A 49 -8.93 -11.68 -14.03
N TYR A 50 -8.89 -12.99 -13.77
CA TYR A 50 -8.37 -14.01 -14.69
C TYR A 50 -9.20 -14.06 -15.98
N ASN A 51 -10.53 -13.93 -15.88
CA ASN A 51 -11.42 -13.87 -17.06
C ASN A 51 -11.21 -12.57 -17.85
N LEU A 52 -11.03 -11.41 -17.18
CA LEU A 52 -10.60 -10.16 -17.82
C LEU A 52 -9.25 -10.30 -18.53
N MET A 53 -8.32 -11.07 -17.95
CA MET A 53 -7.01 -11.37 -18.56
C MET A 53 -7.13 -12.36 -19.74
N GLU A 54 -8.12 -13.26 -19.77
CA GLU A 54 -8.40 -14.12 -20.93
C GLU A 54 -9.09 -13.36 -22.07
N GLU A 55 -9.97 -12.41 -21.75
CA GLU A 55 -10.57 -11.53 -22.76
C GLU A 55 -9.53 -10.67 -23.50
N THR A 56 -8.39 -10.34 -22.84
CA THR A 56 -7.28 -9.63 -23.49
C THR A 56 -6.46 -10.51 -24.46
N LYS A 57 -6.63 -11.85 -24.47
CA LYS A 57 -6.04 -12.72 -25.50
C LYS A 57 -6.57 -12.47 -26.91
N GLY A 58 -7.69 -11.75 -27.04
CA GLY A 58 -8.32 -11.35 -28.30
C GLY A 58 -7.90 -9.96 -28.81
N MET A 59 -6.84 -9.35 -28.29
CA MET A 59 -6.40 -8.02 -28.72
C MET A 59 -6.08 -7.96 -30.21
N PRO A 60 -6.48 -6.86 -30.89
CA PRO A 60 -6.19 -6.65 -32.30
C PRO A 60 -4.68 -6.72 -32.56
N LYS A 61 -4.30 -7.29 -33.71
CA LYS A 61 -2.92 -7.49 -34.16
C LYS A 61 -2.06 -6.19 -34.31
N HIS A 62 -2.57 -5.03 -33.89
CA HIS A 62 -1.90 -3.73 -33.92
C HIS A 62 -1.13 -3.37 -32.64
N VAL A 63 -0.91 -4.30 -31.70
CA VAL A 63 -0.07 -4.07 -30.50
C VAL A 63 1.43 -4.03 -30.85
N LYS A 64 1.83 -4.08 -32.10
CA LYS A 64 3.25 -4.04 -32.49
C LYS A 64 3.98 -2.74 -32.11
N ASP A 65 3.26 -1.67 -31.81
CA ASP A 65 3.83 -0.35 -31.49
C ASP A 65 3.65 0.06 -30.03
N CYS A 66 3.32 -0.89 -29.15
CA CYS A 66 3.15 -0.64 -27.72
C CYS A 66 4.51 -0.63 -27.04
N THR A 67 5.11 0.55 -26.93
CA THR A 67 6.37 0.81 -26.22
C THR A 67 6.15 1.75 -25.06
N ILE A 68 7.12 1.81 -24.15
CA ILE A 68 7.04 2.72 -23.01
C ILE A 68 7.09 4.19 -23.45
N GLU A 69 7.85 4.49 -24.49
CA GLU A 69 7.92 5.82 -25.09
C GLU A 69 6.55 6.24 -25.66
N TYR A 70 5.86 5.30 -26.35
CA TYR A 70 4.50 5.51 -26.81
C TYR A 70 3.55 5.77 -25.64
N ALA A 71 3.63 4.95 -24.58
CA ALA A 71 2.78 5.08 -23.42
C ALA A 71 2.96 6.43 -22.69
N ASN A 72 4.19 6.89 -22.54
CA ASN A 72 4.53 8.19 -21.95
C ASN A 72 4.06 9.35 -22.84
N ALA A 73 4.38 9.31 -24.13
CA ALA A 73 4.06 10.39 -25.08
C ALA A 73 2.53 10.59 -25.22
N HIS A 74 1.77 9.51 -25.20
CA HIS A 74 0.30 9.55 -25.33
C HIS A 74 -0.44 9.58 -24.00
N LYS A 75 0.28 9.64 -22.87
CA LYS A 75 -0.31 9.68 -21.52
C LYS A 75 -1.38 8.60 -21.34
N LEU A 76 -1.01 7.35 -21.64
CA LEU A 76 -1.97 6.24 -21.60
C LEU A 76 -2.61 6.13 -20.21
N GLN A 77 -3.92 5.92 -20.21
CA GLN A 77 -4.70 5.76 -18.97
C GLN A 77 -4.20 4.59 -18.14
N GLN A 78 -4.41 4.65 -16.83
CA GLN A 78 -3.90 3.68 -15.85
C GLN A 78 -4.30 2.22 -16.14
N ASP A 79 -5.46 2.01 -16.74
CA ASP A 79 -6.00 0.68 -17.08
C ASP A 79 -5.84 0.33 -18.55
N HIS A 80 -5.04 1.10 -19.31
CA HIS A 80 -4.83 0.83 -20.71
C HIS A 80 -4.06 -0.50 -20.92
N PRO A 81 -4.59 -1.45 -21.71
CA PRO A 81 -4.00 -2.79 -21.85
C PRO A 81 -2.54 -2.81 -22.27
N CYS A 82 -2.12 -1.88 -23.14
CA CYS A 82 -0.72 -1.70 -23.55
C CYS A 82 0.19 -1.41 -22.35
N LEU A 83 -0.21 -0.45 -21.49
CA LEU A 83 0.56 -0.10 -20.30
C LEU A 83 0.70 -1.28 -19.34
N LEU A 84 -0.41 -2.01 -19.11
CA LEU A 84 -0.41 -3.18 -18.23
C LEU A 84 0.49 -4.30 -18.74
N ASP A 85 0.52 -4.50 -20.06
CA ASP A 85 1.35 -5.51 -20.69
C ASP A 85 2.85 -5.15 -20.60
N ILE A 86 3.21 -3.86 -20.81
CA ILE A 86 4.58 -3.36 -20.60
C ILE A 86 5.03 -3.63 -19.17
N ILE A 87 4.25 -3.19 -18.18
CA ILE A 87 4.59 -3.37 -16.76
C ILE A 87 4.79 -4.86 -16.45
N ARG A 88 3.85 -5.71 -16.85
CA ARG A 88 3.88 -7.16 -16.56
C ARG A 88 5.09 -7.85 -17.16
N ARG A 89 5.47 -7.51 -18.37
CA ARG A 89 6.54 -8.22 -19.07
C ARG A 89 7.94 -7.65 -18.85
N GLN A 90 8.05 -6.36 -18.57
CA GLN A 90 9.34 -5.68 -18.57
C GLN A 90 9.75 -5.14 -17.20
N HIS A 91 8.80 -4.92 -16.29
CA HIS A 91 9.07 -4.23 -15.02
C HIS A 91 8.77 -5.05 -13.77
N LEU A 92 7.85 -6.01 -13.85
CA LEU A 92 7.51 -6.89 -12.71
C LEU A 92 8.50 -8.06 -12.63
N ASN A 93 9.42 -8.00 -11.66
CA ASN A 93 10.34 -9.09 -11.37
C ASN A 93 9.68 -10.08 -10.40
N LYS A 94 9.79 -11.36 -10.73
CA LYS A 94 9.19 -12.43 -9.93
C LYS A 94 9.87 -12.57 -8.56
N PRO A 95 9.13 -13.04 -7.54
CA PRO A 95 9.70 -13.43 -6.26
C PRO A 95 10.81 -14.46 -6.42
N SER A 96 11.80 -14.43 -5.51
CA SER A 96 12.76 -15.51 -5.39
C SER A 96 12.04 -16.83 -5.07
N PRO A 97 12.47 -17.97 -5.61
CA PRO A 97 11.89 -19.28 -5.28
C PRO A 97 11.83 -19.55 -3.78
N SER A 98 10.83 -20.29 -3.33
CA SER A 98 10.60 -20.53 -1.90
C SER A 98 11.72 -21.32 -1.22
N ASP A 99 12.42 -22.15 -1.97
CA ASP A 99 13.56 -22.97 -1.51
C ASP A 99 14.88 -22.18 -1.44
N VAL A 100 14.95 -21.00 -2.06
CA VAL A 100 16.13 -20.11 -1.94
C VAL A 100 16.02 -19.30 -0.64
N PRO A 101 16.96 -19.37 0.28
CA PRO A 101 16.90 -18.61 1.53
C PRO A 101 17.02 -17.09 1.28
N LEU A 102 16.43 -16.30 2.17
CA LEU A 102 16.67 -14.86 2.22
C LEU A 102 18.18 -14.61 2.45
N PHE A 103 18.72 -13.62 1.77
CA PHE A 103 20.09 -13.16 1.96
C PHE A 103 20.08 -11.81 2.67
N LEU A 104 20.23 -11.83 3.99
CA LEU A 104 20.12 -10.66 4.85
C LEU A 104 21.47 -10.33 5.49
N ASP A 105 21.77 -9.03 5.62
CA ASP A 105 22.96 -8.56 6.34
C ASP A 105 22.75 -8.65 7.85
N TYR A 106 21.50 -8.50 8.31
CA TYR A 106 21.12 -8.54 9.73
C TYR A 106 20.05 -9.61 10.01
N PRO A 107 20.32 -10.92 9.77
CA PRO A 107 19.31 -11.99 9.82
C PRO A 107 18.69 -12.15 11.23
N ASN A 108 19.34 -11.68 12.27
CA ASN A 108 18.87 -11.74 13.66
C ASN A 108 17.88 -10.60 14.01
N VAL A 109 17.80 -9.54 13.20
CA VAL A 109 16.80 -8.48 13.34
C VAL A 109 15.50 -9.02 12.75
N LYS A 110 14.54 -9.33 13.64
CA LYS A 110 13.25 -9.87 13.20
C LYS A 110 12.36 -8.81 12.54
N ASP A 111 12.22 -7.66 13.20
CA ASP A 111 11.44 -6.54 12.74
C ASP A 111 12.37 -5.33 12.54
N PRO A 112 12.73 -5.02 11.29
CA PRO A 112 13.55 -3.85 11.01
C PRO A 112 12.76 -2.54 10.93
N SER A 113 11.41 -2.59 10.96
CA SER A 113 10.56 -1.39 10.86
C SER A 113 10.71 -0.49 12.09
N ALA A 114 10.37 0.77 11.93
CA ALA A 114 10.40 1.74 13.01
C ALA A 114 9.06 1.86 13.77
N GLY A 115 8.22 0.82 13.71
CA GLY A 115 6.91 0.73 14.37
C GLY A 115 5.74 0.44 13.44
N GLN A 116 5.94 0.48 12.13
CA GLN A 116 4.90 0.22 11.13
C GLN A 116 4.35 -1.20 11.27
N VAL A 117 5.21 -2.21 11.42
CA VAL A 117 4.80 -3.60 11.66
C VAL A 117 3.93 -3.72 12.91
N THR A 118 4.28 -3.04 14.00
CA THR A 118 3.47 -3.04 15.22
C THR A 118 2.06 -2.51 14.97
N ALA A 119 1.92 -1.44 14.18
CA ALA A 119 0.62 -0.91 13.80
C ALA A 119 -0.17 -1.92 12.94
N VAL A 120 0.48 -2.56 11.95
CA VAL A 120 -0.13 -3.60 11.10
C VAL A 120 -0.65 -4.76 11.93
N LEU A 121 0.19 -5.35 12.79
CA LEU A 121 -0.20 -6.50 13.61
C LEU A 121 -1.38 -6.16 14.53
N ARG A 122 -1.35 -4.99 15.14
CA ARG A 122 -2.41 -4.54 16.05
C ARG A 122 -3.73 -4.29 15.31
N LEU A 123 -3.70 -3.55 14.20
CA LEU A 123 -4.91 -3.12 13.49
C LEU A 123 -5.51 -4.24 12.65
N LEU A 124 -4.68 -5.09 12.07
CA LEU A 124 -5.12 -6.25 11.29
C LEU A 124 -5.16 -7.54 12.12
N ARG A 125 -5.07 -7.45 13.47
CA ARG A 125 -5.23 -8.56 14.42
C ARG A 125 -4.36 -9.77 14.06
N ASN A 126 -3.08 -9.54 13.85
CA ASN A 126 -2.12 -10.57 13.46
C ASN A 126 -2.55 -11.36 12.21
N LEU A 127 -3.13 -10.67 11.22
CA LEU A 127 -3.52 -11.27 9.95
C LEU A 127 -2.31 -11.98 9.31
N THR A 128 -2.51 -13.21 8.90
CA THR A 128 -1.54 -13.98 8.11
C THR A 128 -1.96 -14.06 6.65
N ASN A 129 -1.02 -14.36 5.75
CA ASN A 129 -1.27 -14.51 4.31
C ASN A 129 -1.87 -13.22 3.68
N GLY A 130 -1.49 -12.05 4.17
CA GLY A 130 -1.88 -10.77 3.61
C GLY A 130 -1.11 -10.40 2.35
N PHE A 131 -1.51 -9.28 1.75
CA PHE A 131 -0.81 -8.69 0.61
C PHE A 131 -0.41 -7.25 0.94
N PHE A 132 0.87 -6.95 0.76
CA PHE A 132 1.41 -5.62 1.00
C PHE A 132 1.93 -4.94 -0.26
N ILE A 133 2.08 -3.62 -0.18
CA ILE A 133 2.92 -2.81 -1.05
C ILE A 133 3.86 -2.02 -0.16
N GLU A 134 5.15 -1.97 -0.51
CA GLU A 134 6.14 -1.08 0.07
C GLU A 134 6.76 -0.26 -1.05
N SER A 135 6.52 1.04 -1.04
CA SER A 135 7.11 2.00 -1.96
C SER A 135 8.11 2.87 -1.20
N GLY A 136 9.34 2.91 -1.71
CA GLY A 136 10.52 3.27 -0.96
C GLY A 136 11.13 2.06 -0.26
N ALA A 137 11.22 0.92 -0.99
CA ALA A 137 11.67 -0.34 -0.40
C ALA A 137 13.18 -0.40 -0.14
N ALA A 138 13.94 0.62 -0.56
CA ALA A 138 15.37 0.77 -0.39
C ALA A 138 16.16 -0.52 -0.71
N ASP A 139 16.95 -1.03 0.23
CA ASP A 139 17.70 -2.28 0.05
C ASP A 139 16.90 -3.56 0.35
N GLY A 140 15.63 -3.42 0.71
CA GLY A 140 14.71 -4.51 1.01
C GLY A 140 14.91 -5.18 2.38
N GLU A 141 15.81 -4.64 3.22
CA GLU A 141 16.06 -5.13 4.57
C GLU A 141 16.06 -4.00 5.59
N SER A 142 16.93 -3.01 5.42
CA SER A 142 17.11 -1.90 6.36
C SER A 142 15.84 -1.07 6.42
N PHE A 143 15.26 -0.92 7.61
CA PHE A 143 14.00 -0.21 7.85
C PHE A 143 12.79 -0.72 7.06
N SER A 144 12.87 -1.89 6.43
CA SER A 144 11.74 -2.45 5.68
C SER A 144 10.50 -2.61 6.56
N ASN A 145 9.39 -2.02 6.11
CA ASN A 145 8.09 -2.05 6.77
C ASN A 145 7.32 -3.35 6.50
N THR A 146 7.90 -4.27 5.70
CA THR A 146 7.21 -5.48 5.25
C THR A 146 8.02 -6.77 5.40
N LEU A 147 9.32 -6.70 5.66
CA LEU A 147 10.17 -7.89 5.78
C LEU A 147 9.68 -8.83 6.89
N PHE A 148 9.27 -8.30 8.06
CA PHE A 148 8.68 -9.11 9.13
C PHE A 148 7.38 -9.80 8.67
N LEU A 149 6.51 -9.09 7.97
CA LEU A 149 5.24 -9.64 7.48
C LEU A 149 5.48 -10.79 6.50
N GLU A 150 6.49 -10.66 5.64
CA GLU A 150 6.89 -11.72 4.71
C GLU A 150 7.45 -12.93 5.45
N ARG A 151 8.40 -12.72 6.39
CA ARG A 151 9.12 -13.79 7.10
C ARG A 151 8.25 -14.55 8.10
N GLU A 152 7.50 -13.82 8.92
CA GLU A 152 6.86 -14.36 10.11
C GLU A 152 5.35 -14.56 9.94
N MET A 153 4.72 -13.87 8.98
CA MET A 153 3.26 -13.86 8.80
C MET A 153 2.81 -14.44 7.46
N ASN A 154 3.74 -14.97 6.66
CA ASN A 154 3.49 -15.54 5.34
C ASN A 154 2.76 -14.58 4.39
N TRP A 155 3.11 -13.29 4.44
CA TRP A 155 2.59 -12.31 3.51
C TRP A 155 3.36 -12.35 2.19
N THR A 156 2.71 -11.87 1.14
CA THR A 156 3.32 -11.61 -0.17
C THR A 156 3.06 -10.16 -0.57
N GLY A 157 3.80 -9.65 -1.56
CA GLY A 157 3.57 -8.26 -1.92
C GLY A 157 4.38 -7.75 -3.09
N LEU A 158 4.42 -6.43 -3.17
CA LEU A 158 5.15 -5.64 -4.14
C LEU A 158 6.14 -4.72 -3.42
N LEU A 159 7.39 -4.73 -3.86
CA LEU A 159 8.45 -3.84 -3.41
C LEU A 159 8.82 -2.91 -4.58
N VAL A 160 8.66 -1.62 -4.39
CA VAL A 160 8.91 -0.60 -5.41
C VAL A 160 10.08 0.27 -4.95
N GLU A 161 11.16 0.26 -5.72
CA GLU A 161 12.37 1.01 -5.41
C GLU A 161 12.97 1.62 -6.70
N PRO A 162 12.97 2.94 -6.86
CA PRO A 162 13.48 3.60 -8.07
C PRO A 162 15.00 3.71 -8.13
N GLU A 163 15.70 3.83 -6.99
CA GLU A 163 17.15 4.07 -6.97
C GLU A 163 17.91 2.80 -7.42
N PRO A 164 18.74 2.90 -8.50
CA PRO A 164 19.34 1.70 -9.09
C PRO A 164 20.25 0.90 -8.15
N LYS A 165 21.01 1.56 -7.27
CA LYS A 165 21.94 0.89 -6.35
C LYS A 165 21.17 0.21 -5.21
N SER A 166 20.18 0.90 -4.63
CA SER A 166 19.27 0.35 -3.63
C SER A 166 18.51 -0.84 -4.19
N PHE A 167 17.97 -0.71 -5.41
CA PHE A 167 17.28 -1.82 -6.06
C PHE A 167 18.21 -3.02 -6.34
N GLN A 168 19.47 -2.81 -6.72
CA GLN A 168 20.45 -3.91 -6.87
C GLN A 168 20.69 -4.65 -5.55
N ASN A 169 20.66 -3.95 -4.42
CA ASN A 169 20.77 -4.56 -3.10
C ASN A 169 19.49 -5.31 -2.74
N LEU A 170 18.32 -4.69 -2.96
CA LEU A 170 17.02 -5.35 -2.81
C LEU A 170 16.94 -6.67 -3.60
N ALA A 171 17.38 -6.67 -4.85
CA ALA A 171 17.36 -7.87 -5.70
C ALA A 171 18.21 -9.03 -5.15
N LYS A 172 19.27 -8.73 -4.39
CA LYS A 172 20.12 -9.74 -3.74
C LYS A 172 19.48 -10.36 -2.50
N ARG A 173 18.49 -9.71 -1.88
CA ARG A 173 17.86 -10.17 -0.63
C ARG A 173 17.06 -11.46 -0.78
N ASN A 174 16.77 -11.88 -2.00
CA ASN A 174 15.93 -13.06 -2.28
C ASN A 174 14.53 -12.96 -1.66
N ARG A 175 13.94 -11.75 -1.64
CA ARG A 175 12.60 -11.50 -1.11
C ARG A 175 11.56 -12.40 -1.80
N LYS A 176 10.53 -12.80 -1.05
CA LYS A 176 9.42 -13.65 -1.55
C LYS A 176 8.26 -12.80 -2.10
N SER A 177 8.56 -11.58 -2.42
CA SER A 177 7.66 -10.59 -2.99
C SER A 177 8.13 -10.14 -4.38
N TRP A 178 7.22 -9.65 -5.19
CA TRP A 178 7.52 -9.06 -6.48
C TRP A 178 8.29 -7.75 -6.30
N THR A 179 9.18 -7.44 -7.23
CA THR A 179 9.98 -6.21 -7.17
C THR A 179 9.85 -5.41 -8.45
N LEU A 180 9.93 -4.07 -8.34
CA LEU A 180 9.95 -3.15 -9.46
C LEU A 180 11.04 -2.09 -9.24
N GLN A 181 11.92 -1.92 -10.26
CA GLN A 181 12.87 -0.80 -10.31
C GLN A 181 12.22 0.42 -10.95
N ASN A 182 11.24 0.98 -10.31
CA ASN A 182 10.42 2.07 -10.82
C ASN A 182 9.99 2.99 -9.68
N CYS A 183 9.48 4.19 -10.01
CA CYS A 183 8.79 5.06 -9.06
C CYS A 183 7.27 4.99 -9.24
N LEU A 184 6.53 5.42 -8.23
CA LEU A 184 5.11 5.71 -8.38
C LEU A 184 4.92 7.03 -9.14
N SER A 185 4.09 7.03 -10.17
CA SER A 185 3.81 8.24 -10.93
C SER A 185 3.01 9.25 -10.10
N LEU A 186 3.36 10.52 -10.25
CA LEU A 186 2.63 11.64 -9.66
C LEU A 186 1.41 12.04 -10.52
N GLU A 187 1.24 11.36 -11.66
CA GLU A 187 0.19 11.57 -12.64
C GLU A 187 -0.63 10.30 -12.84
N LYS A 188 -1.85 10.43 -13.38
CA LYS A 188 -2.72 9.29 -13.72
C LYS A 188 -2.32 8.57 -15.01
N TYR A 189 -1.06 8.72 -15.43
CA TYR A 189 -0.47 8.09 -16.60
C TYR A 189 1.03 7.85 -16.34
N PRO A 190 1.71 6.99 -17.12
CA PRO A 190 3.13 6.74 -16.92
C PRO A 190 3.96 7.98 -17.27
N THR A 191 5.03 8.20 -16.50
CA THR A 191 5.95 9.32 -16.69
C THR A 191 7.40 8.85 -16.56
N GLU A 192 8.32 9.55 -17.21
CA GLU A 192 9.74 9.41 -16.95
C GLU A 192 10.24 10.69 -16.29
N VAL A 193 10.88 10.56 -15.16
CA VAL A 193 11.29 11.67 -14.28
C VAL A 193 12.79 11.61 -13.99
N SER A 194 13.37 12.74 -13.62
CA SER A 194 14.70 12.75 -13.04
C SER A 194 14.63 12.51 -11.53
N PHE A 195 15.50 11.63 -11.07
CA PHE A 195 15.57 11.15 -9.71
C PHE A 195 16.95 11.45 -9.11
N ASP A 196 16.98 12.07 -7.94
CA ASP A 196 18.23 12.26 -7.19
C ASP A 196 18.61 10.93 -6.51
N LYS A 197 19.83 10.46 -6.78
CA LYS A 197 20.37 9.20 -6.24
C LYS A 197 21.00 9.34 -4.87
N THR A 198 20.57 10.30 -4.05
CA THR A 198 21.06 10.39 -2.67
C THR A 198 20.55 9.19 -1.87
N GLU A 199 21.43 8.27 -1.56
CA GLU A 199 21.24 6.85 -1.17
C GLU A 199 19.92 6.50 -0.44
N ILE A 200 19.64 7.11 0.71
CA ILE A 200 18.48 6.74 1.56
C ILE A 200 17.32 7.71 1.33
N THR A 201 17.58 8.93 0.87
CA THR A 201 16.62 10.02 0.70
C THR A 201 16.46 10.41 -0.77
N GLY A 202 16.58 9.42 -1.65
CA GLY A 202 16.42 9.64 -3.08
C GLY A 202 15.01 10.06 -3.46
N LYS A 203 14.86 11.15 -4.24
CA LYS A 203 13.55 11.70 -4.56
C LYS A 203 13.43 12.17 -6.01
N ILE A 204 12.20 12.25 -6.47
CA ILE A 204 11.86 12.89 -7.74
C ILE A 204 12.18 14.39 -7.65
N ILE A 205 12.95 14.91 -8.61
CA ILE A 205 13.29 16.34 -8.66
C ILE A 205 12.69 17.06 -9.87
N GLY A 206 12.06 16.37 -10.78
CA GLY A 206 11.40 16.98 -11.93
C GLY A 206 11.27 16.07 -13.13
N SER A 207 11.01 16.69 -14.28
CA SER A 207 10.92 15.98 -15.56
C SER A 207 12.27 15.39 -15.93
N LYS A 208 12.25 14.41 -16.85
CA LYS A 208 13.44 13.80 -17.45
C LYS A 208 14.47 14.86 -17.86
N VAL A 209 15.71 14.62 -17.46
CA VAL A 209 16.86 15.47 -17.81
C VAL A 209 17.66 14.90 -18.98
N SER A 210 18.48 15.74 -19.58
CA SER A 210 19.37 15.38 -20.69
C SER A 210 20.54 14.49 -20.22
N GLN A 211 21.18 13.80 -21.20
CA GLN A 211 22.34 12.96 -20.89
C GLN A 211 23.49 13.72 -20.23
N SER A 212 23.72 14.98 -20.61
CA SER A 212 24.78 15.80 -20.03
C SER A 212 24.56 16.12 -18.54
N GLU A 213 23.31 16.17 -18.09
CA GLU A 213 22.95 16.36 -16.67
C GLU A 213 23.10 15.06 -15.88
N LEU A 214 22.87 13.90 -16.52
CA LEU A 214 23.09 12.58 -15.93
C LEU A 214 24.57 12.25 -15.70
N ASP A 215 25.46 12.79 -16.54
CA ASP A 215 26.90 12.52 -16.51
C ASP A 215 27.57 12.98 -15.21
N ASN A 216 26.91 13.84 -14.42
CA ASN A 216 27.34 14.21 -13.08
C ASN A 216 27.20 13.07 -12.05
N GLY A 217 26.57 11.97 -12.40
CA GLY A 217 26.42 10.78 -11.58
C GLY A 217 25.44 10.90 -10.41
N LYS A 218 24.88 12.09 -10.16
CA LYS A 218 23.93 12.34 -9.07
C LYS A 218 22.47 12.02 -9.44
N LEU A 219 22.14 12.12 -10.73
CA LEU A 219 20.81 11.95 -11.23
C LEU A 219 20.65 10.64 -12.01
N ALA A 220 19.44 10.13 -12.05
CA ALA A 220 19.01 9.08 -12.97
C ALA A 220 17.66 9.45 -13.57
N ASN A 221 17.42 9.08 -14.83
CA ASN A 221 16.07 9.07 -15.35
C ASN A 221 15.40 7.74 -14.95
N VAL A 222 14.24 7.82 -14.35
CA VAL A 222 13.49 6.67 -13.84
C VAL A 222 12.09 6.69 -14.42
N GLN A 223 11.63 5.52 -14.88
CA GLN A 223 10.25 5.32 -15.29
C GLN A 223 9.35 5.18 -14.08
N CYS A 224 8.31 6.00 -13.99
CA CYS A 224 7.25 5.89 -12.98
C CYS A 224 5.97 5.33 -13.60
N PHE A 225 5.24 4.57 -12.81
CA PHE A 225 3.92 4.06 -13.16
C PHE A 225 2.89 4.43 -12.09
N PRO A 226 1.63 4.72 -12.47
CA PRO A 226 0.56 4.85 -11.50
C PRO A 226 0.42 3.56 -10.68
N LEU A 227 0.19 3.68 -9.38
CA LEU A 227 -0.01 2.51 -8.49
C LEU A 227 -1.08 1.56 -9.02
N TYR A 228 -2.20 2.10 -9.50
CA TYR A 228 -3.29 1.31 -10.05
C TYR A 228 -2.87 0.47 -11.26
N SER A 229 -2.02 1.01 -12.14
CA SER A 229 -1.47 0.25 -13.27
C SER A 229 -0.61 -0.92 -12.82
N ILE A 230 0.23 -0.72 -11.79
CA ILE A 230 1.07 -1.79 -11.21
C ILE A 230 0.19 -2.88 -10.62
N LEU A 231 -0.84 -2.52 -9.86
CA LEU A 231 -1.78 -3.47 -9.26
C LEU A 231 -2.52 -4.29 -10.32
N LEU A 232 -3.04 -3.64 -11.37
CA LEU A 232 -3.71 -4.33 -12.48
C LEU A 232 -2.75 -5.23 -13.26
N ALA A 233 -1.52 -4.79 -13.52
CA ALA A 233 -0.50 -5.60 -14.18
C ALA A 233 -0.14 -6.84 -13.36
N HIS A 234 -0.08 -6.72 -12.04
CA HIS A 234 0.12 -7.83 -11.12
C HIS A 234 -1.13 -8.76 -11.01
N GLY A 235 -2.31 -8.24 -11.32
CA GLY A 235 -3.57 -8.96 -11.15
C GLY A 235 -4.15 -8.84 -9.74
N GLN A 236 -3.85 -7.75 -9.03
CA GLN A 236 -4.29 -7.50 -7.67
C GLN A 236 -5.06 -6.18 -7.57
N ASN A 237 -6.15 -6.18 -6.81
CA ASN A 237 -6.93 -4.97 -6.52
C ASN A 237 -7.27 -4.82 -5.04
N TRP A 238 -6.81 -5.74 -4.22
CA TRP A 238 -6.93 -5.71 -2.77
C TRP A 238 -5.54 -5.68 -2.13
N VAL A 239 -5.31 -4.72 -1.24
CA VAL A 239 -4.06 -4.53 -0.50
C VAL A 239 -4.40 -4.48 0.99
N ASP A 240 -3.81 -5.36 1.77
CA ASP A 240 -4.02 -5.36 3.22
C ASP A 240 -3.19 -4.26 3.89
N PHE A 241 -1.97 -4.00 3.40
CA PHE A 241 -1.10 -2.92 3.90
C PHE A 241 -0.33 -2.24 2.76
N PHE A 242 -0.37 -0.91 2.75
CA PHE A 242 0.45 -0.08 1.87
C PHE A 242 1.34 0.84 2.70
N SER A 243 2.65 0.68 2.56
CA SER A 243 3.67 1.58 3.09
C SER A 243 4.11 2.53 1.98
N LEU A 244 3.90 3.82 2.17
CA LEU A 244 4.21 4.86 1.21
C LEU A 244 5.22 5.83 1.83
N ASP A 245 6.45 5.77 1.33
CA ASP A 245 7.57 6.60 1.70
C ASP A 245 8.36 6.91 0.41
N VAL A 246 8.13 8.09 -0.16
CA VAL A 246 8.67 8.52 -1.46
C VAL A 246 9.27 9.93 -1.41
N GLU A 247 9.66 10.31 -0.19
CA GLU A 247 10.49 11.49 0.08
C GLU A 247 9.87 12.81 -0.40
N GLY A 248 8.58 13.02 -0.02
CA GLY A 248 7.88 14.29 -0.16
C GLY A 248 6.82 14.35 -1.27
N HIS A 249 6.57 13.26 -1.99
CA HIS A 249 5.55 13.21 -3.04
C HIS A 249 4.34 12.33 -2.70
N GLU A 250 4.18 11.96 -1.43
CA GLU A 250 3.16 11.02 -0.94
C GLU A 250 1.75 11.50 -1.29
N LEU A 251 1.44 12.77 -1.02
CA LEU A 251 0.12 13.33 -1.31
C LEU A 251 -0.19 13.33 -2.81
N GLN A 252 0.79 13.62 -3.66
CA GLN A 252 0.61 13.57 -5.11
C GLN A 252 0.34 12.13 -5.58
N VAL A 253 1.10 11.15 -5.07
CA VAL A 253 0.85 9.73 -5.35
C VAL A 253 -0.56 9.33 -4.93
N LEU A 254 -0.98 9.65 -3.71
CA LEU A 254 -2.32 9.34 -3.19
C LEU A 254 -3.43 9.91 -4.09
N LYS A 255 -3.25 11.11 -4.63
CA LYS A 255 -4.20 11.76 -5.56
C LYS A 255 -4.32 11.06 -6.92
N THR A 256 -3.37 10.21 -7.30
CA THR A 256 -3.45 9.43 -8.54
C THR A 256 -4.31 8.18 -8.40
N ILE A 257 -4.54 7.70 -7.19
CA ILE A 257 -5.22 6.43 -6.91
C ILE A 257 -6.72 6.56 -7.17
N PRO A 258 -7.30 5.71 -8.04
CA PRO A 258 -8.75 5.65 -8.21
C PRO A 258 -9.39 4.84 -7.06
N TRP A 259 -9.61 5.48 -5.91
CA TRP A 259 -10.05 4.85 -4.66
C TRP A 259 -11.30 3.98 -4.77
N HIS A 260 -12.19 4.30 -5.72
CA HIS A 260 -13.39 3.50 -6.01
C HIS A 260 -13.09 2.18 -6.76
N LYS A 261 -11.87 2.00 -7.30
CA LYS A 261 -11.43 0.79 -8.03
C LYS A 261 -10.44 -0.06 -7.24
N VAL A 262 -9.81 0.50 -6.21
CA VAL A 262 -8.75 -0.16 -5.42
C VAL A 262 -9.21 -0.26 -3.97
N ASN A 263 -8.98 -1.41 -3.37
CA ASN A 263 -9.29 -1.63 -1.97
C ASN A 263 -7.99 -1.78 -1.17
N ILE A 264 -7.64 -0.76 -0.39
CA ILE A 264 -6.49 -0.77 0.51
C ILE A 264 -7.02 -0.69 1.94
N THR A 265 -6.65 -1.65 2.79
CA THR A 265 -7.20 -1.73 4.14
C THR A 265 -6.48 -0.80 5.10
N LEU A 266 -5.15 -0.85 5.11
CA LEU A 266 -4.28 -0.09 6.01
C LEU A 266 -3.20 0.61 5.21
N ILE A 267 -2.92 1.87 5.54
CA ILE A 267 -1.89 2.68 4.87
C ILE A 267 -1.04 3.36 5.95
N ALA A 268 0.28 3.24 5.83
CA ALA A 268 1.23 4.11 6.51
C ALA A 268 1.83 5.07 5.48
N VAL A 269 1.80 6.36 5.77
CA VAL A 269 2.26 7.43 4.87
C VAL A 269 3.29 8.26 5.61
N GLU A 270 4.51 8.32 5.07
CA GLU A 270 5.52 9.28 5.52
C GLU A 270 5.01 10.70 5.27
N TRP A 271 5.24 11.63 6.21
CA TRP A 271 4.72 13.00 6.09
C TRP A 271 5.78 14.09 6.34
N GLU A 272 7.00 13.73 6.77
CA GLU A 272 8.02 14.70 7.18
C GLU A 272 8.46 15.59 6.02
N HIS A 273 8.55 15.03 4.82
CA HIS A 273 9.06 15.73 3.63
C HIS A 273 7.95 16.28 2.72
N VAL A 274 6.68 16.05 3.03
CA VAL A 274 5.54 16.51 2.23
C VAL A 274 5.38 18.03 2.35
N GLU A 275 5.47 18.76 1.24
CA GLU A 275 5.40 20.23 1.22
C GLU A 275 4.09 20.75 1.78
N GLU A 276 2.95 20.11 1.46
CA GLU A 276 1.63 20.49 1.95
C GLU A 276 1.40 20.13 3.42
N GLY A 277 2.28 19.28 3.98
CA GLY A 277 2.33 18.91 5.38
C GLY A 277 1.30 17.85 5.80
N TYR A 278 1.44 17.44 7.06
CA TYR A 278 0.64 16.39 7.69
C TYR A 278 -0.87 16.55 7.52
N TYR A 279 -1.40 17.76 7.76
CA TYR A 279 -2.85 17.97 7.73
C TYR A 279 -3.46 17.82 6.33
N ALA A 280 -2.72 18.17 5.29
CA ALA A 280 -3.19 18.00 3.92
C ALA A 280 -3.36 16.50 3.57
N ILE A 281 -2.47 15.64 4.05
CA ILE A 281 -2.60 14.18 3.89
C ILE A 281 -3.82 13.68 4.67
N VAL A 282 -3.98 14.11 5.93
CA VAL A 282 -5.09 13.68 6.80
C VAL A 282 -6.44 14.06 6.21
N ASP A 283 -6.58 15.31 5.77
CA ASP A 283 -7.84 15.81 5.19
C ASP A 283 -8.17 15.06 3.88
N TYR A 284 -7.18 14.89 3.01
CA TYR A 284 -7.37 14.13 1.78
C TYR A 284 -7.78 12.68 2.04
N MET A 285 -7.12 11.98 2.96
CA MET A 285 -7.43 10.58 3.24
C MET A 285 -8.80 10.40 3.92
N LYS A 286 -9.21 11.38 4.72
CA LYS A 286 -10.57 11.42 5.29
C LYS A 286 -11.63 11.50 4.19
N GLU A 287 -11.42 12.33 3.16
CA GLU A 287 -12.32 12.41 1.99
C GLU A 287 -12.39 11.09 1.21
N GLN A 288 -11.33 10.27 1.28
CA GLN A 288 -11.31 8.95 0.65
C GLN A 288 -11.91 7.83 1.55
N GLY A 289 -12.52 8.19 2.67
CA GLY A 289 -13.16 7.25 3.60
C GLY A 289 -12.17 6.50 4.47
N TYR A 290 -11.10 7.18 4.92
CA TYR A 290 -10.13 6.62 5.85
C TYR A 290 -10.16 7.33 7.20
N VAL A 291 -9.99 6.56 8.26
CA VAL A 291 -9.82 7.06 9.62
C VAL A 291 -8.33 7.19 9.92
N ASN A 292 -7.92 8.37 10.40
CA ASN A 292 -6.59 8.56 10.96
C ASN A 292 -6.52 7.81 12.30
N PHE A 293 -5.73 6.76 12.36
CA PHE A 293 -5.58 5.95 13.57
C PHE A 293 -4.48 6.45 14.50
N GLY A 294 -3.53 7.21 13.99
CA GLY A 294 -2.44 7.77 14.77
C GLY A 294 -1.17 8.01 13.97
N ARG A 295 -0.11 8.36 14.69
CA ARG A 295 1.21 8.65 14.12
C ARG A 295 2.25 7.71 14.69
N ILE A 296 3.20 7.32 13.84
CA ILE A 296 4.49 6.76 14.24
C ILE A 296 5.48 7.93 14.17
N ALA A 297 6.08 8.27 15.29
CA ALA A 297 7.04 9.37 15.41
C ALA A 297 8.23 8.90 16.22
N THR A 298 9.17 8.29 15.54
CA THR A 298 10.44 7.82 16.07
C THR A 298 11.58 8.65 15.47
N PRO A 299 12.84 8.48 15.91
CA PRO A 299 13.96 9.10 15.21
C PRO A 299 14.12 8.66 13.73
N TYR A 300 13.50 7.55 13.35
CA TYR A 300 13.68 6.89 12.05
C TYR A 300 12.40 6.78 11.21
N ALA A 301 11.28 7.28 11.70
CA ALA A 301 10.01 7.24 10.99
C ALA A 301 9.09 8.40 11.40
N ARG A 302 8.42 8.97 10.43
CA ARG A 302 7.42 10.03 10.56
C ARG A 302 6.19 9.68 9.73
N ASP A 303 5.47 8.62 10.16
CA ASP A 303 4.30 8.15 9.42
C ASP A 303 2.99 8.53 10.10
N VAL A 304 1.96 8.73 9.29
CA VAL A 304 0.58 8.70 9.72
C VAL A 304 -0.07 7.41 9.23
N VAL A 305 -0.80 6.76 10.14
CA VAL A 305 -1.45 5.47 9.88
C VAL A 305 -2.94 5.67 9.65
N PHE A 306 -3.42 5.18 8.52
CA PHE A 306 -4.82 5.24 8.12
C PHE A 306 -5.40 3.83 8.00
N ILE A 307 -6.65 3.67 8.44
CA ILE A 307 -7.43 2.45 8.22
C ILE A 307 -8.71 2.80 7.46
N LYS A 308 -9.11 1.96 6.52
CA LYS A 308 -10.37 2.14 5.78
C LYS A 308 -11.54 2.16 6.77
N ASP A 309 -12.42 3.16 6.66
CA ASP A 309 -13.63 3.23 7.45
C ASP A 309 -14.67 2.22 6.94
N PHE A 310 -14.69 1.05 7.55
CA PHE A 310 -15.67 0.00 7.23
C PHE A 310 -17.05 0.28 7.82
N LEU A 311 -17.17 1.26 8.71
CA LEU A 311 -18.45 1.62 9.34
C LEU A 311 -19.28 2.55 8.45
N ASP A 312 -18.64 3.25 7.50
CA ASP A 312 -19.35 4.08 6.54
C ASP A 312 -20.29 3.24 5.65
N ASP A 313 -19.85 2.05 5.26
CA ASP A 313 -20.67 1.09 4.50
C ASP A 313 -21.85 0.52 5.32
N LEU A 314 -21.83 0.71 6.66
CA LEU A 314 -22.86 0.25 7.60
C LEU A 314 -23.73 1.39 8.12
N ARG A 315 -23.48 2.63 7.74
CA ARG A 315 -24.37 3.75 8.06
C ARG A 315 -25.64 3.57 7.25
N PHE A 316 -26.68 3.15 7.92
CA PHE A 316 -28.03 3.25 7.38
C PHE A 316 -28.35 4.73 7.21
N ASP A 317 -28.77 5.13 6.02
CA ASP A 317 -29.42 6.42 5.86
C ASP A 317 -30.56 6.46 6.85
N TYR A 318 -30.53 7.42 7.76
CA TYR A 318 -31.59 7.65 8.70
C TYR A 318 -32.81 8.02 7.86
N VAL A 319 -33.74 7.12 7.71
CA VAL A 319 -35.05 7.45 7.13
C VAL A 319 -35.74 8.26 8.20
N ASP A 320 -35.78 9.58 8.04
CA ASP A 320 -36.67 10.43 8.81
C ASP A 320 -38.10 9.97 8.53
N TYR A 321 -38.69 9.30 9.49
CA TYR A 321 -40.13 9.14 9.54
C TYR A 321 -40.71 10.43 10.09
N ASP A 322 -40.77 11.47 9.27
CA ASP A 322 -41.67 12.59 9.52
C ASP A 322 -43.07 12.13 9.13
N GLU A 323 -43.91 11.95 10.15
CA GLU A 323 -45.35 11.88 10.03
C GLU A 323 -45.95 13.23 9.63
#